data_4f3394a8167b1ea388898342d3fc7058
#
_entry.id   4f3394a8167b1ea388898342d3fc7058
#
_cell.length_a   1.000
_cell.length_b   1.000
_cell.length_c   1.000
_cell.angle_alpha   90.00
_cell.angle_beta   90.00
_cell.angle_gamma   90.00
#
_symmetry.space_group_name_H-M   'P 1'
#
loop_
_entity.id
_entity.type
_entity.pdbx_description
1 polymer ?
#
loop_
_entity_poly.entity_id
_entity_poly.type
_entity_poly.pdbx_seq_one_letter_code
_entity_poly.pdbx_strand_id
1 'polypeptide(L)'
;MNRNLLLSIIALLLVQSPALSQSQPPELPKFEVAGEFTTLERENFGSRKTEPGFGGRFTYNLNEVFSLETAAYLLPKECDFCEHGGRVTELFGGVKIGKRFEKWGIFGKARPGLVSFSKGELDIVSVPAAPSFMVDFETHRTTHFATDLGGVVEFYVSKRIVTRFDAGDTIIHFGPQTTSVIGFNQQTNTLFLMPFTTPAKTTHHFQFMTSVGFRF
;
A
#
# COMPACT_ATOMS: atom_id res chain seq x y z
N MET A 1 18.18 9.62 -10.24
CA MET A 1 18.75 8.91 -9.07
C MET A 1 20.04 8.23 -9.53
N ASN A 2 21.19 8.55 -8.95
CA ASN A 2 22.49 8.08 -9.45
C ASN A 2 22.64 6.56 -9.25
N ARG A 3 22.87 5.82 -10.32
CA ARG A 3 23.10 4.35 -10.37
C ARG A 3 24.18 3.89 -9.37
N ASN A 4 25.15 4.76 -9.09
CA ASN A 4 26.25 4.50 -8.15
C ASN A 4 25.80 4.55 -6.68
N LEU A 5 24.74 5.27 -6.33
CA LEU A 5 24.19 5.32 -4.97
C LEU A 5 23.49 4.01 -4.62
N LEU A 6 22.77 3.41 -5.58
CA LEU A 6 22.07 2.13 -5.39
C LEU A 6 23.08 0.98 -5.18
N LEU A 7 24.17 0.98 -5.94
CA LEU A 7 25.24 -0.02 -5.82
C LEU A 7 25.98 0.10 -4.48
N SER A 8 26.18 1.33 -3.97
CA SER A 8 26.81 1.55 -2.66
C SER A 8 25.97 1.06 -1.49
N ILE A 9 24.65 1.19 -1.57
CA ILE A 9 23.71 0.70 -0.53
C ILE A 9 23.68 -0.84 -0.53
N ILE A 10 23.69 -1.46 -1.71
CA ILE A 10 23.73 -2.93 -1.84
C ILE A 10 25.06 -3.49 -1.34
N ALA A 11 26.19 -2.82 -1.61
CA ALA A 11 27.51 -3.23 -1.14
C ALA A 11 27.67 -3.14 0.39
N LEU A 12 27.03 -2.15 1.04
CA LEU A 12 27.08 -1.98 2.50
C LEU A 12 26.32 -3.07 3.26
N LEU A 13 25.32 -3.70 2.63
CA LEU A 13 24.52 -4.79 3.21
C LEU A 13 25.19 -6.16 3.14
N LEU A 14 26.28 -6.31 2.35
CA LEU A 14 26.95 -7.59 2.14
C LEU A 14 28.15 -7.86 3.09
N VAL A 15 28.55 -6.89 3.92
CA VAL A 15 29.71 -7.03 4.81
C VAL A 15 29.26 -7.29 6.24
N GLN A 16 28.70 -8.48 6.51
CA GLN A 16 28.58 -8.98 7.88
C GLN A 16 29.10 -10.42 7.96
N SER A 17 30.33 -10.56 8.44
CA SER A 17 30.96 -11.84 8.68
C SER A 17 30.26 -12.61 9.80
N PRO A 18 30.02 -13.93 9.68
CA PRO A 18 29.35 -14.71 10.70
C PRO A 18 30.30 -15.12 11.84
N ALA A 19 29.93 -14.77 13.04
CA ALA A 19 30.48 -15.45 14.22
C ALA A 19 29.83 -16.82 14.34
N LEU A 20 30.61 -17.88 14.15
CA LEU A 20 30.19 -19.28 14.33
C LEU A 20 29.92 -19.54 15.83
N SER A 21 28.67 -19.56 16.21
CA SER A 21 28.22 -20.11 17.49
C SER A 21 27.44 -21.40 17.21
N GLN A 22 27.93 -22.53 17.71
CA GLN A 22 27.17 -23.78 17.75
C GLN A 22 25.96 -23.58 18.67
N SER A 23 24.77 -23.73 18.19
CA SER A 23 23.54 -23.60 18.98
C SER A 23 22.53 -24.68 18.59
N GLN A 24 21.86 -25.20 19.62
CA GLN A 24 20.61 -25.97 19.51
C GLN A 24 19.72 -25.35 18.41
N PRO A 25 18.87 -26.16 17.70
CA PRO A 25 17.95 -25.61 16.72
C PRO A 25 17.19 -24.46 17.37
N PRO A 26 17.30 -23.25 16.82
CA PRO A 26 16.70 -22.08 17.45
C PRO A 26 15.18 -22.28 17.51
N GLU A 27 14.60 -22.21 18.71
CA GLU A 27 13.15 -22.16 18.86
C GLU A 27 12.63 -21.03 17.97
N LEU A 28 11.66 -21.35 17.14
CA LEU A 28 11.03 -20.38 16.24
C LEU A 28 10.35 -19.29 17.08
N PRO A 29 10.75 -18.01 16.95
CA PRO A 29 10.05 -16.93 17.63
C PRO A 29 8.60 -16.89 17.20
N LYS A 30 7.67 -16.97 18.15
CA LYS A 30 6.23 -17.03 17.85
C LYS A 30 5.66 -15.72 17.35
N PHE A 31 6.18 -14.61 17.88
CA PHE A 31 5.66 -13.28 17.60
C PHE A 31 6.75 -12.38 17.01
N GLU A 32 6.31 -11.47 16.12
CA GLU A 32 7.15 -10.45 15.54
C GLU A 32 6.37 -9.14 15.40
N VAL A 33 6.98 -8.03 15.81
CA VAL A 33 6.47 -6.68 15.60
C VAL A 33 7.51 -5.91 14.80
N ALA A 34 7.09 -5.23 13.74
CA ALA A 34 7.98 -4.48 12.87
C ALA A 34 7.45 -3.08 12.57
N GLY A 35 8.38 -2.11 12.45
CA GLY A 35 8.14 -0.85 11.78
C GLY A 35 8.52 -0.99 10.31
N GLU A 36 7.69 -0.46 9.43
CA GLU A 36 7.82 -0.62 7.98
C GLU A 36 7.81 0.72 7.26
N PHE A 37 8.67 0.85 6.25
CA PHE A 37 8.60 1.86 5.22
C PHE A 37 8.00 1.22 3.98
N THR A 38 7.03 1.89 3.35
CA THR A 38 6.36 1.41 2.14
C THR A 38 6.41 2.43 1.02
N THR A 39 6.30 1.98 -0.21
CA THR A 39 6.07 2.83 -1.38
C THR A 39 4.98 2.20 -2.22
N LEU A 40 3.99 2.99 -2.62
CA LEU A 40 2.89 2.57 -3.49
C LEU A 40 2.95 3.35 -4.81
N GLU A 41 2.93 2.66 -5.94
CA GLU A 41 2.75 3.30 -7.24
C GLU A 41 1.28 3.64 -7.45
N ARG A 42 0.99 4.91 -7.76
CA ARG A 42 -0.36 5.39 -8.10
C ARG A 42 -0.39 5.99 -9.48
N GLU A 43 -1.48 5.77 -10.19
CA GLU A 43 -1.72 6.39 -11.48
C GLU A 43 -2.25 7.83 -11.31
N ASN A 44 -1.65 8.75 -12.06
CA ASN A 44 -2.02 10.15 -12.08
C ASN A 44 -2.02 10.63 -13.54
N PHE A 45 -3.22 10.78 -14.14
CA PHE A 45 -3.41 11.24 -15.53
C PHE A 45 -2.43 10.61 -16.53
N GLY A 46 -2.33 9.27 -16.54
CA GLY A 46 -1.46 8.51 -17.44
C GLY A 46 0.02 8.48 -17.09
N SER A 47 0.42 9.04 -15.95
CA SER A 47 1.76 8.90 -15.38
C SER A 47 1.71 8.15 -14.05
N ARG A 48 2.72 7.33 -13.77
CA ARG A 48 2.85 6.66 -12.48
C ARG A 48 3.68 7.49 -11.52
N LYS A 49 3.18 7.67 -10.30
CA LYS A 49 3.89 8.31 -9.20
C LYS A 49 4.07 7.32 -8.05
N THR A 50 5.27 7.26 -7.52
CA THR A 50 5.59 6.50 -6.32
C THR A 50 5.38 7.37 -5.09
N GLU A 51 4.51 6.95 -4.20
CA GLU A 51 4.21 7.64 -2.94
C GLU A 51 4.82 6.87 -1.76
N PRO A 52 5.64 7.54 -0.94
CA PRO A 52 6.20 6.94 0.26
C PRO A 52 5.18 6.93 1.39
N GLY A 53 5.28 5.91 2.23
CA GLY A 53 4.47 5.73 3.42
C GLY A 53 5.24 5.01 4.52
N PHE A 54 4.62 4.88 5.67
CA PHE A 54 5.13 4.15 6.81
C PHE A 54 4.00 3.40 7.49
N GLY A 55 4.38 2.38 8.25
CA GLY A 55 3.40 1.55 8.92
C GLY A 55 4.02 0.59 9.91
N GLY A 56 3.24 -0.39 10.28
CA GLY A 56 3.66 -1.44 11.18
C GLY A 56 3.02 -2.78 10.85
N ARG A 57 3.70 -3.82 11.23
CA ARG A 57 3.27 -5.20 11.02
C ARG A 57 3.39 -6.01 12.30
N PHE A 58 2.41 -6.87 12.51
CA PHE A 58 2.43 -7.93 13.51
C PHE A 58 2.40 -9.27 12.79
N THR A 59 3.28 -10.19 13.17
CA THR A 59 3.35 -11.55 12.62
C THR A 59 3.24 -12.58 13.74
N TYR A 60 2.41 -13.58 13.53
CA TYR A 60 2.33 -14.78 14.36
C TYR A 60 2.81 -15.99 13.57
N ASN A 61 3.95 -16.56 13.95
CA ASN A 61 4.53 -17.71 13.31
C ASN A 61 3.88 -18.99 13.83
N LEU A 62 3.07 -19.65 12.99
CA LEU A 62 2.44 -20.93 13.31
C LEU A 62 3.47 -22.06 13.32
N ASN A 63 4.35 -22.07 12.33
CA ASN A 63 5.46 -23.02 12.19
C ASN A 63 6.54 -22.40 11.26
N GLU A 64 7.55 -23.18 10.87
CA GLU A 64 8.64 -22.72 10.01
C GLU A 64 8.19 -22.29 8.60
N VAL A 65 7.03 -22.77 8.14
CA VAL A 65 6.51 -22.56 6.78
C VAL A 65 5.40 -21.50 6.77
N PHE A 66 4.52 -21.51 7.77
CA PHE A 66 3.30 -20.67 7.81
C PHE A 66 3.34 -19.62 8.88
N SER A 67 2.97 -18.40 8.53
CA SER A 67 2.75 -17.30 9.45
C SER A 67 1.46 -16.56 9.12
N LEU A 68 0.81 -16.02 10.14
CA LEU A 68 -0.28 -15.04 10.02
C LEU A 68 0.30 -13.64 10.16
N GLU A 69 -0.17 -12.71 9.35
CA GLU A 69 0.30 -11.33 9.38
C GLU A 69 -0.87 -10.35 9.39
N THR A 70 -0.73 -9.28 10.15
CA THR A 70 -1.53 -8.06 10.02
C THR A 70 -0.61 -6.88 9.83
N ALA A 71 -1.00 -5.92 8.96
CA ALA A 71 -0.21 -4.74 8.69
C ALA A 71 -1.12 -3.54 8.45
N ALA A 72 -0.66 -2.37 8.88
CA ALA A 72 -1.34 -1.10 8.65
C ALA A 72 -0.32 -0.08 8.16
N TYR A 73 -0.70 0.69 7.13
CA TYR A 73 0.16 1.71 6.51
C TYR A 73 -0.56 3.03 6.36
N LEU A 74 0.20 4.11 6.43
CA LEU A 74 -0.22 5.46 6.14
C LEU A 74 0.69 6.06 5.09
N LEU A 75 0.12 6.50 3.98
CA LEU A 75 0.79 7.28 2.94
C LEU A 75 0.30 8.73 3.09
N PRO A 76 1.09 9.60 3.75
CA PRO A 76 0.62 10.92 4.17
C PRO A 76 0.54 11.93 3.04
N LYS A 77 1.19 11.65 1.91
CA LYS A 77 1.23 12.59 0.78
C LYS A 77 -0.16 12.72 0.16
N GLU A 78 -0.64 13.95 0.07
CA GLU A 78 -1.86 14.24 -0.66
C GLU A 78 -1.59 14.28 -2.16
N CYS A 79 -2.36 13.53 -2.92
CA CYS A 79 -2.38 13.62 -4.36
C CYS A 79 -3.65 14.36 -4.78
N ASP A 80 -3.52 15.64 -5.14
CA ASP A 80 -4.69 16.48 -5.48
C ASP A 80 -5.25 16.19 -6.87
N PHE A 81 -4.46 15.55 -7.75
CA PHE A 81 -4.84 15.24 -9.14
C PHE A 81 -4.80 13.74 -9.46
N CYS A 82 -4.82 12.87 -8.45
CA CYS A 82 -5.00 11.45 -8.66
C CYS A 82 -6.49 11.13 -8.80
N GLU A 83 -6.81 10.10 -9.57
CA GLU A 83 -8.18 9.62 -9.77
C GLU A 83 -8.90 9.33 -8.43
N HIS A 84 -8.15 8.84 -7.43
CA HIS A 84 -8.58 8.74 -6.04
C HIS A 84 -7.58 9.53 -5.19
N GLY A 85 -7.94 10.76 -4.81
CA GLY A 85 -7.03 11.73 -4.20
C GLY A 85 -6.84 11.57 -2.70
N GLY A 86 -6.01 12.45 -2.16
CA GLY A 86 -5.75 12.59 -0.74
C GLY A 86 -4.79 11.52 -0.18
N ARG A 87 -4.75 11.45 1.15
CA ARG A 87 -3.93 10.49 1.90
C ARG A 87 -4.51 9.09 1.79
N VAL A 88 -3.62 8.08 1.76
CA VAL A 88 -4.02 6.68 1.72
C VAL A 88 -3.75 6.02 3.07
N THR A 89 -4.70 5.23 3.54
CA THR A 89 -4.54 4.34 4.70
C THR A 89 -4.85 2.92 4.25
N GLU A 90 -3.97 1.99 4.59
CA GLU A 90 -4.10 0.58 4.22
C GLU A 90 -4.15 -0.27 5.48
N LEU A 91 -5.01 -1.30 5.47
CA LEU A 91 -5.11 -2.31 6.52
C LEU A 91 -5.22 -3.69 5.87
N PHE A 92 -4.26 -4.54 6.12
CA PHE A 92 -4.19 -5.88 5.56
C PHE A 92 -4.09 -6.94 6.65
N GLY A 93 -4.64 -8.14 6.37
CA GLY A 93 -4.47 -9.31 7.21
C GLY A 93 -4.47 -10.57 6.37
N GLY A 94 -3.55 -11.50 6.62
CA GLY A 94 -3.45 -12.69 5.79
C GLY A 94 -2.34 -13.63 6.18
N VAL A 95 -1.80 -14.33 5.18
CA VAL A 95 -0.82 -15.40 5.37
C VAL A 95 0.49 -15.09 4.68
N LYS A 96 1.56 -15.57 5.28
CA LYS A 96 2.89 -15.66 4.68
C LYS A 96 3.32 -17.12 4.70
N ILE A 97 3.76 -17.64 3.54
CA ILE A 97 4.09 -19.04 3.32
C ILE A 97 5.44 -19.12 2.62
N GLY A 98 6.36 -19.92 3.14
CA GLY A 98 7.67 -20.06 2.51
C GLY A 98 8.63 -20.92 3.30
N LYS A 99 9.92 -20.65 3.13
CA LYS A 99 10.99 -21.41 3.76
C LYS A 99 11.94 -20.50 4.52
N ARG A 100 12.26 -20.92 5.74
CA ARG A 100 13.28 -20.31 6.58
C ARG A 100 14.59 -21.09 6.47
N PHE A 101 15.67 -20.34 6.42
CA PHE A 101 17.02 -20.84 6.55
C PHE A 101 17.65 -20.21 7.79
N GLU A 102 18.86 -20.61 8.12
CA GLU A 102 19.52 -20.15 9.36
C GLU A 102 19.66 -18.62 9.46
N LYS A 103 19.99 -17.94 8.35
CA LYS A 103 20.27 -16.50 8.30
C LYS A 103 19.29 -15.68 7.47
N TRP A 104 18.45 -16.32 6.67
CA TRP A 104 17.49 -15.67 5.80
C TRP A 104 16.26 -16.54 5.56
N GLY A 105 15.23 -15.99 4.98
CA GLY A 105 14.04 -16.70 4.56
C GLY A 105 13.44 -16.11 3.30
N ILE A 106 12.71 -16.94 2.55
CA ILE A 106 11.96 -16.52 1.35
C ILE A 106 10.52 -17.01 1.47
N PHE A 107 9.59 -16.10 1.20
CA PHE A 107 8.16 -16.38 1.36
C PHE A 107 7.35 -15.71 0.25
N GLY A 108 6.17 -16.28 0.00
CA GLY A 108 5.07 -15.59 -0.63
C GLY A 108 4.11 -15.06 0.42
N LYS A 109 3.46 -13.92 0.15
CA LYS A 109 2.41 -13.36 1.01
C LYS A 109 1.12 -13.18 0.21
N ALA A 110 -0.02 -13.36 0.91
CA ALA A 110 -1.34 -13.05 0.41
C ALA A 110 -2.16 -12.44 1.55
N ARG A 111 -2.49 -11.16 1.44
CA ARG A 111 -3.13 -10.39 2.50
C ARG A 111 -4.34 -9.63 1.94
N PRO A 112 -5.57 -10.14 2.05
CA PRO A 112 -6.77 -9.35 1.84
C PRO A 112 -6.86 -8.20 2.86
N GLY A 113 -7.56 -7.13 2.48
CA GLY A 113 -7.69 -5.97 3.33
C GLY A 113 -8.49 -4.84 2.74
N LEU A 114 -8.25 -3.65 3.26
CA LEU A 114 -8.96 -2.42 2.90
C LEU A 114 -7.96 -1.31 2.61
N VAL A 115 -8.24 -0.53 1.57
CA VAL A 115 -7.53 0.71 1.24
C VAL A 115 -8.51 1.87 1.28
N SER A 116 -8.19 2.90 2.04
CA SER A 116 -9.02 4.09 2.23
C SER A 116 -8.32 5.34 1.71
N PHE A 117 -9.01 6.09 0.86
CA PHE A 117 -8.57 7.37 0.29
C PHE A 117 -9.31 8.51 0.98
N SER A 118 -8.61 9.51 1.49
CA SER A 118 -9.24 10.61 2.24
C SER A 118 -10.02 11.57 1.35
N LYS A 119 -9.70 11.65 0.05
CA LYS A 119 -10.40 12.42 -0.99
C LYS A 119 -10.67 11.49 -2.18
N GLY A 120 -11.32 10.35 -1.93
CA GLY A 120 -11.48 9.28 -2.92
C GLY A 120 -12.52 9.57 -3.99
N GLU A 121 -13.46 10.47 -3.72
CA GLU A 121 -14.52 10.86 -4.63
C GLU A 121 -14.68 12.38 -4.62
N LEU A 122 -14.78 12.95 -5.82
CA LEU A 122 -15.06 14.37 -6.04
C LEU A 122 -16.50 14.49 -6.58
N ASP A 123 -17.37 15.13 -5.83
CA ASP A 123 -18.75 15.38 -6.24
C ASP A 123 -19.00 16.87 -6.48
N ILE A 124 -19.85 17.17 -7.44
CA ILE A 124 -20.31 18.53 -7.74
C ILE A 124 -21.60 18.74 -6.97
N VAL A 125 -21.55 19.59 -5.95
CA VAL A 125 -22.68 19.82 -5.03
C VAL A 125 -23.64 20.87 -5.55
N SER A 126 -23.15 21.91 -6.22
CA SER A 126 -23.99 22.94 -6.78
C SER A 126 -23.44 23.54 -8.07
N VAL A 127 -24.38 23.94 -8.95
CA VAL A 127 -24.10 24.71 -10.14
C VAL A 127 -24.85 26.02 -10.01
N PRO A 128 -24.17 27.17 -9.87
CA PRO A 128 -24.84 28.44 -9.67
C PRO A 128 -25.58 28.89 -10.92
N ALA A 129 -26.67 29.64 -10.71
CA ALA A 129 -27.35 30.34 -11.78
C ALA A 129 -26.47 31.49 -12.30
N ALA A 130 -26.53 31.77 -13.62
CA ALA A 130 -25.82 32.90 -14.21
C ALA A 130 -26.05 34.23 -13.43
N PRO A 131 -25.06 35.10 -13.28
CA PRO A 131 -23.79 35.16 -14.01
C PRO A 131 -22.57 34.53 -13.32
N SER A 132 -22.74 33.84 -12.22
CA SER A 132 -21.63 33.21 -11.49
C SER A 132 -21.33 31.83 -12.08
N PHE A 133 -20.06 31.55 -12.38
CA PHE A 133 -19.60 30.23 -12.87
C PHE A 133 -18.81 29.46 -11.81
N MET A 134 -18.98 29.81 -10.53
CA MET A 134 -18.34 29.05 -9.45
C MET A 134 -19.09 27.75 -9.18
N VAL A 135 -18.44 26.63 -9.45
CA VAL A 135 -18.94 25.28 -9.14
C VAL A 135 -18.38 24.87 -7.79
N ASP A 136 -19.27 24.42 -6.89
CA ASP A 136 -18.86 23.90 -5.59
C ASP A 136 -18.56 22.42 -5.68
N PHE A 137 -17.36 22.05 -5.20
CA PHE A 137 -16.88 20.67 -5.16
C PHE A 137 -16.77 20.19 -3.72
N GLU A 138 -17.20 18.98 -3.47
CA GLU A 138 -17.01 18.30 -2.20
C GLU A 138 -16.24 17.00 -2.42
N THR A 139 -15.34 16.68 -1.48
CA THR A 139 -14.55 15.45 -1.53
C THR A 139 -14.95 14.52 -0.40
N HIS A 140 -15.21 13.26 -0.73
CA HIS A 140 -15.61 12.24 0.23
C HIS A 140 -14.53 11.17 0.39
N ARG A 141 -14.44 10.65 1.61
CA ARG A 141 -13.59 9.47 1.88
C ARG A 141 -14.21 8.24 1.26
N THR A 142 -13.41 7.47 0.54
CA THR A 142 -13.81 6.16 0.02
C THR A 142 -12.93 5.06 0.59
N THR A 143 -13.51 3.87 0.76
CA THR A 143 -12.80 2.68 1.23
C THR A 143 -13.14 1.51 0.33
N HIS A 144 -12.11 0.82 -0.14
CA HIS A 144 -12.23 -0.24 -1.12
C HIS A 144 -11.58 -1.51 -0.61
N PHE A 145 -12.11 -2.65 -1.02
CA PHE A 145 -11.47 -3.93 -0.79
C PHE A 145 -10.18 -4.02 -1.61
N ALA A 146 -9.14 -4.54 -1.02
CA ALA A 146 -7.85 -4.74 -1.68
C ALA A 146 -7.22 -6.06 -1.28
N THR A 147 -6.29 -6.54 -2.11
CA THR A 147 -5.48 -7.73 -1.84
C THR A 147 -4.02 -7.42 -2.14
N ASP A 148 -3.15 -7.61 -1.15
CA ASP A 148 -1.71 -7.49 -1.30
C ASP A 148 -1.10 -8.87 -1.52
N LEU A 149 -0.53 -9.08 -2.71
CA LEU A 149 0.12 -10.31 -3.14
C LEU A 149 1.60 -10.02 -3.45
N GLY A 150 2.51 -10.83 -2.94
CA GLY A 150 3.91 -10.57 -3.21
C GLY A 150 4.90 -11.58 -2.68
N GLY A 151 6.18 -11.29 -2.95
CA GLY A 151 7.34 -12.00 -2.42
C GLY A 151 7.95 -11.27 -1.23
N VAL A 152 8.56 -12.03 -0.35
CA VAL A 152 9.18 -11.56 0.88
C VAL A 152 10.55 -12.21 1.04
N VAL A 153 11.54 -11.40 1.37
CA VAL A 153 12.87 -11.88 1.78
C VAL A 153 13.17 -11.33 3.17
N GLU A 154 13.47 -12.22 4.09
CA GLU A 154 13.83 -11.90 5.47
C GLU A 154 15.31 -12.20 5.72
N PHE A 155 15.98 -11.33 6.46
CA PHE A 155 17.35 -11.56 6.96
C PHE A 155 17.34 -11.51 8.47
N TYR A 156 17.83 -12.57 9.09
CA TYR A 156 17.87 -12.73 10.54
C TYR A 156 19.20 -12.20 11.07
N VAL A 157 19.23 -10.88 11.34
CA VAL A 157 20.41 -10.17 11.83
C VAL A 157 20.84 -10.69 13.22
N SER A 158 19.86 -11.05 14.05
CA SER A 158 20.08 -11.71 15.33
C SER A 158 18.91 -12.63 15.68
N LYS A 159 19.00 -13.32 16.83
CA LYS A 159 17.87 -14.11 17.34
C LYS A 159 16.59 -13.29 17.54
N ARG A 160 16.72 -11.96 17.73
CA ARG A 160 15.60 -11.06 18.04
C ARG A 160 15.32 -10.00 16.98
N ILE A 161 16.26 -9.76 16.05
CA ILE A 161 16.13 -8.71 15.05
C ILE A 161 16.05 -9.34 13.66
N VAL A 162 15.05 -8.93 12.92
CA VAL A 162 14.85 -9.30 11.52
C VAL A 162 14.75 -8.02 10.67
N THR A 163 15.42 -8.04 9.51
CA THR A 163 15.19 -7.07 8.45
C THR A 163 14.47 -7.76 7.31
N ARG A 164 13.56 -7.05 6.65
CA ARG A 164 12.71 -7.65 5.64
C ARG A 164 12.53 -6.70 4.46
N PHE A 165 12.44 -7.28 3.27
CA PHE A 165 12.14 -6.64 2.01
C PHE A 165 10.97 -7.37 1.36
N ASP A 166 9.95 -6.61 0.97
CA ASP A 166 8.77 -7.10 0.28
C ASP A 166 8.66 -6.41 -1.06
N ALA A 167 8.23 -7.15 -2.07
CA ALA A 167 7.83 -6.60 -3.35
C ALA A 167 6.58 -7.33 -3.83
N GLY A 168 5.59 -6.60 -4.30
CA GLY A 168 4.33 -7.19 -4.70
C GLY A 168 3.39 -6.23 -5.39
N ASP A 169 2.17 -6.68 -5.55
CA ASP A 169 1.07 -5.99 -6.19
C ASP A 169 -0.08 -5.81 -5.20
N THR A 170 -0.49 -4.57 -4.99
CA THR A 170 -1.70 -4.23 -4.26
C THR A 170 -2.83 -4.05 -5.27
N ILE A 171 -3.71 -5.04 -5.33
CA ILE A 171 -4.85 -5.11 -6.22
C ILE A 171 -6.04 -4.46 -5.52
N ILE A 172 -6.53 -3.33 -6.03
CA ILE A 172 -7.64 -2.58 -5.44
C ILE A 172 -8.89 -2.75 -6.30
N HIS A 173 -10.00 -3.13 -5.64
CA HIS A 173 -11.29 -3.32 -6.28
C HIS A 173 -12.20 -2.13 -6.00
N PHE A 174 -12.36 -1.26 -6.99
CA PHE A 174 -13.28 -0.13 -6.94
C PHE A 174 -14.67 -0.59 -7.36
N GLY A 175 -15.67 -0.37 -6.50
CA GLY A 175 -17.07 -0.56 -6.86
C GLY A 175 -17.56 0.48 -7.86
N PRO A 176 -18.78 0.32 -8.40
CA PRO A 176 -19.38 1.35 -9.22
C PRO A 176 -19.61 2.63 -8.39
N GLN A 177 -19.29 3.79 -8.95
CA GLN A 177 -19.44 5.09 -8.29
C GLN A 177 -20.37 5.96 -9.10
N THR A 178 -21.30 6.65 -8.43
CA THR A 178 -22.20 7.60 -9.09
C THR A 178 -21.88 8.99 -8.60
N THR A 179 -21.38 9.83 -9.49
CA THR A 179 -21.03 11.24 -9.24
C THR A 179 -21.94 12.15 -10.05
N SER A 180 -22.08 13.39 -9.62
CA SER A 180 -22.79 14.41 -10.37
C SER A 180 -21.87 15.04 -11.41
N VAL A 181 -22.31 15.10 -12.67
CA VAL A 181 -21.61 15.81 -13.73
C VAL A 181 -22.46 16.96 -14.26
N ILE A 182 -21.81 17.98 -14.80
CA ILE A 182 -22.51 19.16 -15.34
C ILE A 182 -23.00 18.86 -16.74
N GLY A 183 -24.30 18.94 -16.94
CA GLY A 183 -24.97 19.00 -18.24
C GLY A 183 -25.27 20.43 -18.64
N PHE A 184 -25.34 20.69 -19.94
CA PHE A 184 -25.73 21.98 -20.51
C PHE A 184 -26.97 21.84 -21.38
N ASN A 185 -28.02 22.60 -21.05
CA ASN A 185 -29.25 22.65 -21.84
C ASN A 185 -29.14 23.84 -22.81
N GLN A 186 -29.00 23.56 -24.10
CA GLN A 186 -28.87 24.58 -25.15
C GLN A 186 -30.17 25.41 -25.37
N GLN A 187 -31.33 24.85 -25.09
CA GLN A 187 -32.63 25.53 -25.33
C GLN A 187 -32.93 26.59 -24.26
N THR A 188 -32.56 26.28 -23.00
CA THR A 188 -32.78 27.19 -21.87
C THR A 188 -31.52 27.97 -21.50
N ASN A 189 -30.38 27.67 -22.11
CA ASN A 189 -29.06 28.23 -21.78
C ASN A 189 -28.71 28.06 -20.30
N THR A 190 -29.05 26.89 -19.71
CA THR A 190 -28.83 26.59 -18.28
C THR A 190 -27.95 25.38 -18.09
N LEU A 191 -27.15 25.42 -17.02
CA LEU A 191 -26.42 24.26 -16.52
C LEU A 191 -27.32 23.45 -15.58
N PHE A 192 -27.17 22.15 -15.58
CA PHE A 192 -27.85 21.27 -14.64
C PHE A 192 -26.94 20.11 -14.24
N LEU A 193 -27.22 19.50 -13.08
CA LEU A 193 -26.52 18.31 -12.61
C LEU A 193 -27.23 17.06 -13.12
N MET A 194 -26.46 16.11 -13.60
CA MET A 194 -26.96 14.79 -13.96
C MET A 194 -26.07 13.70 -13.33
N PRO A 195 -26.66 12.58 -12.86
CA PRO A 195 -25.89 11.49 -12.33
C PRO A 195 -25.10 10.79 -13.46
N PHE A 196 -23.84 10.51 -13.19
CA PHE A 196 -22.97 9.71 -14.06
C PHE A 196 -22.38 8.55 -13.24
N THR A 197 -22.62 7.32 -13.71
CA THR A 197 -22.11 6.12 -13.02
C THR A 197 -20.89 5.57 -13.75
N THR A 198 -19.77 5.56 -13.04
CA THR A 198 -18.54 4.89 -13.48
C THR A 198 -18.66 3.40 -13.14
N PRO A 199 -18.36 2.48 -14.06
CA PRO A 199 -18.41 1.05 -13.77
C PRO A 199 -17.33 0.63 -12.76
N ALA A 200 -17.57 -0.50 -12.12
CA ALA A 200 -16.57 -1.12 -11.25
C ALA A 200 -15.28 -1.42 -12.04
N LYS A 201 -14.14 -1.20 -11.40
CA LYS A 201 -12.82 -1.50 -11.98
C LYS A 201 -11.87 -2.10 -10.95
N THR A 202 -10.90 -2.83 -11.43
CA THR A 202 -9.78 -3.35 -10.62
C THR A 202 -8.49 -2.73 -11.12
N THR A 203 -7.68 -2.26 -10.19
CA THR A 203 -6.39 -1.64 -10.51
C THR A 203 -5.25 -2.37 -9.82
N HIS A 204 -4.08 -2.31 -10.42
CA HIS A 204 -2.86 -2.94 -9.97
C HIS A 204 -1.81 -1.89 -9.59
N HIS A 205 -1.30 -1.96 -8.38
CA HIS A 205 -0.37 -0.99 -7.81
C HIS A 205 0.86 -1.70 -7.29
N PHE A 206 1.99 -1.53 -7.95
CA PHE A 206 3.25 -2.08 -7.44
C PHE A 206 3.57 -1.43 -6.09
N GLN A 207 3.89 -2.28 -5.11
CA GLN A 207 4.25 -1.87 -3.76
C GLN A 207 5.57 -2.50 -3.35
N PHE A 208 6.46 -1.68 -2.82
CA PHE A 208 7.72 -2.11 -2.22
C PHE A 208 7.74 -1.70 -0.76
N MET A 209 8.19 -2.62 0.11
CA MET A 209 8.29 -2.37 1.54
C MET A 209 9.63 -2.82 2.07
N THR A 210 10.11 -2.13 3.10
CA THR A 210 11.27 -2.56 3.88
C THR A 210 10.98 -2.36 5.35
N SER A 211 11.45 -3.28 6.18
CA SER A 211 11.15 -3.23 7.61
C SER A 211 12.29 -3.71 8.50
N VAL A 212 12.22 -3.26 9.75
CA VAL A 212 12.99 -3.80 10.87
C VAL A 212 12.01 -4.26 11.92
N GLY A 213 12.14 -5.52 12.34
CA GLY A 213 11.26 -6.15 13.31
C GLY A 213 12.00 -6.74 14.50
N PHE A 214 11.26 -6.85 15.60
CA PHE A 214 11.67 -7.53 16.81
C PHE A 214 10.86 -8.82 16.97
N ARG A 215 11.56 -9.93 17.26
CA ARG A 215 10.99 -11.27 17.39
C ARG A 215 11.11 -11.77 18.83
N PHE A 216 10.07 -12.42 19.35
CA PHE A 216 10.00 -12.96 20.70
C PHE A 216 9.07 -14.16 20.82
#